data_1330b103ed0279ec841bc371a33f64e5
#
_entry.id   1330b103ed0279ec841bc371a33f64e5
#
_cell.length_a   1.000
_cell.length_b   1.000
_cell.length_c   1.000
_cell.angle_alpha   90.00
_cell.angle_beta   90.00
_cell.angle_gamma   90.00
#
_symmetry.space_group_name_H-M   'P 1'
#
loop_
_entity.id
_entity.type
_entity.pdbx_description
1 polymer ?
#
loop_
_entity_poly.entity_id
_entity_poly.type
_entity_poly.pdbx_seq_one_letter_code
_entity_poly.pdbx_strand_id
1 'polypeptide(L)'
;ERTIVELCNELTGDNWIEQINHLINTTDELPLDQLFPEFGLSYSLKNDKSLPLGLKLVDKPEGVLVQSARRDGAAAQAGLSAHDVIIAIDGLKATMKLVEKYAKQEGSYSILAFRRDELMSFDVKAAGSELTEVELKVEDQAKAEKWFKA
;
A
#
# COMPACT_ATOMS: atom_id res chain seq x y z
N GLU A 1 11.79 13.29 32.59
CA GLU A 1 10.83 12.74 31.56
C GLU A 1 10.90 11.23 31.64
N ARG A 2 9.73 10.57 31.80
CA ARG A 2 9.66 9.09 31.79
C ARG A 2 9.70 8.60 30.35
N THR A 3 10.46 7.55 30.10
CA THR A 3 10.46 6.88 28.80
C THR A 3 9.20 6.04 28.61
N ILE A 4 8.81 5.76 27.36
CA ILE A 4 7.68 4.85 27.04
C ILE A 4 7.87 3.47 27.71
N VAL A 5 9.12 3.00 27.74
CA VAL A 5 9.48 1.70 28.36
C VAL A 5 9.19 1.69 29.86
N GLU A 6 9.58 2.77 30.57
CA GLU A 6 9.32 2.91 32.02
C GLU A 6 7.82 2.92 32.31
N LEU A 7 7.03 3.61 31.49
CA LEU A 7 5.58 3.64 31.62
C LEU A 7 4.96 2.25 31.36
N CYS A 8 5.39 1.55 30.33
CA CYS A 8 4.92 0.19 30.04
C CYS A 8 5.24 -0.77 31.20
N ASN A 9 6.47 -0.74 31.71
CA ASN A 9 6.89 -1.58 32.83
C ASN A 9 6.07 -1.29 34.09
N GLU A 10 5.79 -0.01 34.37
CA GLU A 10 5.00 0.40 35.55
C GLU A 10 3.54 -0.06 35.46
N LEU A 11 2.94 0.01 34.25
CA LEU A 11 1.54 -0.34 34.03
C LEU A 11 1.28 -1.85 33.97
N THR A 12 2.20 -2.61 33.38
CA THR A 12 1.99 -4.05 33.15
C THR A 12 2.69 -4.94 34.18
N GLY A 13 3.73 -4.43 34.81
CA GLY A 13 4.60 -5.20 35.72
C GLY A 13 5.63 -6.07 34.97
N ASP A 14 5.69 -6.00 33.64
CA ASP A 14 6.60 -6.75 32.79
C ASP A 14 7.81 -5.91 32.37
N ASN A 15 8.88 -6.56 31.93
CA ASN A 15 10.07 -5.90 31.39
C ASN A 15 9.96 -5.73 29.87
N TRP A 16 9.51 -4.58 29.42
CA TRP A 16 9.31 -4.26 27.99
C TRP A 16 10.58 -3.84 27.26
N ILE A 17 11.70 -3.65 27.96
CA ILE A 17 12.91 -3.07 27.36
C ILE A 17 13.46 -3.93 26.22
N GLU A 18 13.48 -5.25 26.42
CA GLU A 18 13.98 -6.18 25.39
C GLU A 18 13.06 -6.28 24.20
N GLN A 19 11.74 -6.35 24.42
CA GLN A 19 10.74 -6.43 23.36
C GLN A 19 10.72 -5.15 22.53
N ILE A 20 10.72 -3.98 23.16
CA ILE A 20 10.72 -2.70 22.45
C ILE A 20 12.03 -2.51 21.68
N ASN A 21 13.18 -2.87 22.29
CA ASN A 21 14.46 -2.81 21.58
C ASN A 21 14.49 -3.76 20.38
N HIS A 22 13.93 -4.94 20.48
CA HIS A 22 13.82 -5.86 19.36
C HIS A 22 12.96 -5.25 18.25
N LEU A 23 11.74 -4.77 18.56
CA LEU A 23 10.83 -4.19 17.59
C LEU A 23 11.39 -2.95 16.87
N ILE A 24 12.22 -2.14 17.54
CA ILE A 24 12.76 -0.90 16.97
C ILE A 24 14.05 -1.15 16.18
N ASN A 25 14.89 -2.08 16.63
CA ASN A 25 16.25 -2.27 16.10
C ASN A 25 16.40 -3.45 15.15
N THR A 26 15.34 -4.18 14.86
CA THR A 26 15.33 -5.26 13.86
C THR A 26 14.47 -4.93 12.66
N THR A 27 14.67 -5.67 11.58
CA THR A 27 13.82 -5.64 10.38
C THR A 27 12.87 -6.82 10.34
N ASP A 28 12.71 -7.53 11.47
CA ASP A 28 11.81 -8.66 11.58
C ASP A 28 10.35 -8.19 11.43
N GLU A 29 9.55 -9.03 10.83
CA GLU A 29 8.12 -8.72 10.70
C GLU A 29 7.43 -8.79 12.07
N LEU A 30 6.47 -7.89 12.30
CA LEU A 30 5.66 -7.92 13.51
C LEU A 30 4.82 -9.19 13.52
N PRO A 31 4.68 -9.87 14.67
CA PRO A 31 3.89 -11.11 14.80
C PRO A 31 2.39 -10.80 14.86
N LEU A 32 1.86 -10.16 13.79
CA LEU A 32 0.49 -9.67 13.74
C LEU A 32 -0.55 -10.79 13.75
N ASP A 33 -0.19 -11.95 13.19
CA ASP A 33 -0.98 -13.18 13.20
C ASP A 33 -1.24 -13.73 14.61
N GLN A 34 -0.30 -13.49 15.54
CA GLN A 34 -0.41 -13.88 16.95
C GLN A 34 -1.12 -12.81 17.79
N LEU A 35 -0.87 -11.54 17.48
CA LEU A 35 -1.38 -10.41 18.27
C LEU A 35 -2.86 -10.12 17.99
N PHE A 36 -3.28 -10.08 16.73
CA PHE A 36 -4.64 -9.65 16.39
C PHE A 36 -5.76 -10.53 17.01
N PRO A 37 -5.63 -11.86 17.13
CA PRO A 37 -6.66 -12.68 17.79
C PRO A 37 -6.89 -12.31 19.27
N GLU A 38 -5.88 -11.82 19.97
CA GLU A 38 -6.04 -11.33 21.36
C GLU A 38 -6.99 -10.14 21.46
N PHE A 39 -7.04 -9.32 20.40
CA PHE A 39 -7.93 -8.16 20.28
C PHE A 39 -9.25 -8.50 19.58
N GLY A 40 -9.53 -9.77 19.31
CA GLY A 40 -10.74 -10.22 18.62
C GLY A 40 -10.75 -9.92 17.13
N LEU A 41 -9.57 -9.77 16.53
CA LEU A 41 -9.38 -9.53 15.11
C LEU A 41 -8.76 -10.73 14.43
N SER A 42 -9.13 -11.00 13.19
CA SER A 42 -8.37 -11.88 12.30
C SER A 42 -7.57 -11.05 11.29
N TYR A 43 -6.38 -11.52 11.00
CA TYR A 43 -5.46 -10.95 10.04
C TYR A 43 -5.22 -11.94 8.91
N SER A 44 -5.42 -11.52 7.69
CA SER A 44 -5.10 -12.34 6.53
C SER A 44 -4.46 -11.50 5.43
N LEU A 45 -3.52 -12.11 4.71
CA LEU A 45 -2.89 -11.54 3.52
C LEU A 45 -3.62 -12.08 2.30
N LYS A 46 -4.17 -11.17 1.50
CA LYS A 46 -4.74 -11.50 0.20
C LYS A 46 -3.80 -11.04 -0.90
N ASN A 47 -3.46 -11.97 -1.79
CA ASN A 47 -2.73 -11.61 -2.99
C ASN A 47 -3.73 -11.01 -3.99
N ASP A 48 -3.75 -9.69 -4.10
CA ASP A 48 -4.53 -9.01 -5.13
C ASP A 48 -3.74 -8.94 -6.44
N LYS A 49 -4.02 -9.91 -7.31
CA LYS A 49 -3.46 -9.94 -8.68
C LYS A 49 -4.09 -8.89 -9.60
N SER A 50 -5.02 -8.08 -9.10
CA SER A 50 -5.89 -7.24 -9.92
C SER A 50 -5.27 -5.90 -10.37
N LEU A 51 -4.11 -5.51 -9.83
CA LEU A 51 -3.50 -4.20 -10.11
C LEU A 51 -2.00 -4.28 -10.41
N PRO A 52 -1.57 -4.91 -11.52
CA PRO A 52 -0.15 -5.03 -11.86
C PRO A 52 0.58 -3.68 -12.00
N LEU A 53 -0.12 -2.59 -12.32
CA LEU A 53 0.48 -1.26 -12.35
C LEU A 53 0.69 -0.64 -10.96
N GLY A 54 -0.09 -1.01 -9.95
CA GLY A 54 0.02 -0.46 -8.59
C GLY A 54 -0.32 1.03 -8.49
N LEU A 55 -1.26 1.54 -9.31
CA LEU A 55 -1.65 2.93 -9.36
C LEU A 55 -3.02 3.16 -8.72
N LYS A 56 -3.13 4.23 -7.93
CA LYS A 56 -4.41 4.84 -7.56
C LYS A 56 -4.63 6.07 -8.44
N LEU A 57 -5.76 6.11 -9.12
CA LEU A 57 -6.03 7.04 -10.21
C LEU A 57 -7.23 7.93 -9.90
N VAL A 58 -7.22 9.15 -10.47
CA VAL A 58 -8.34 10.10 -10.42
C VAL A 58 -8.53 10.69 -11.81
N ASP A 59 -9.77 10.73 -12.29
CA ASP A 59 -10.11 11.34 -13.58
C ASP A 59 -10.02 12.86 -13.48
N LYS A 60 -9.38 13.48 -14.48
CA LYS A 60 -9.21 14.92 -14.60
C LYS A 60 -9.47 15.34 -16.05
N PRO A 61 -9.89 16.61 -16.31
CA PRO A 61 -10.13 17.11 -17.67
C PRO A 61 -8.91 17.01 -18.58
N GLU A 62 -7.71 17.17 -18.01
CA GLU A 62 -6.42 17.12 -18.72
C GLU A 62 -5.90 15.70 -18.96
N GLY A 63 -6.43 14.69 -18.26
CA GLY A 63 -5.98 13.31 -18.35
C GLY A 63 -6.25 12.51 -17.07
N VAL A 64 -5.57 11.40 -16.86
CA VAL A 64 -5.74 10.55 -15.68
C VAL A 64 -4.63 10.84 -14.69
N LEU A 65 -4.98 11.48 -13.57
CA LEU A 65 -4.04 11.83 -12.51
C LEU A 65 -3.64 10.60 -11.69
N VAL A 66 -2.35 10.39 -11.52
CA VAL A 66 -1.80 9.44 -10.56
C VAL A 66 -1.90 10.04 -9.16
N GLN A 67 -2.83 9.57 -8.34
CA GLN A 67 -2.98 9.99 -6.95
C GLN A 67 -1.86 9.40 -6.07
N SER A 68 -1.56 8.12 -6.29
CA SER A 68 -0.43 7.44 -5.66
C SER A 68 0.07 6.29 -6.54
N ALA A 69 1.36 6.00 -6.45
CA ALA A 69 2.00 4.85 -7.06
C ALA A 69 2.65 4.00 -5.96
N ARG A 70 2.34 2.72 -5.92
CA ARG A 70 2.95 1.79 -4.97
C ARG A 70 4.39 1.55 -5.35
N ARG A 71 5.29 1.56 -4.37
CA ARG A 71 6.74 1.39 -4.59
C ARG A 71 7.10 0.10 -5.33
N ASP A 72 6.38 -0.99 -5.02
CA ASP A 72 6.53 -2.32 -5.60
C ASP A 72 5.71 -2.52 -6.89
N GLY A 73 4.88 -1.56 -7.28
CA GLY A 73 4.08 -1.60 -8.50
C GLY A 73 4.90 -1.33 -9.77
N ALA A 74 4.52 -1.97 -10.88
CA ALA A 74 5.22 -1.86 -12.16
C ALA A 74 5.35 -0.41 -12.67
N ALA A 75 4.33 0.42 -12.42
CA ALA A 75 4.35 1.81 -12.84
C ALA A 75 5.40 2.63 -12.06
N ALA A 76 5.51 2.43 -10.74
CA ALA A 76 6.53 3.11 -9.94
C ALA A 76 7.95 2.63 -10.29
N GLN A 77 8.13 1.34 -10.58
CA GLN A 77 9.40 0.79 -11.05
C GLN A 77 9.81 1.39 -12.41
N ALA A 78 8.84 1.70 -13.27
CA ALA A 78 9.09 2.41 -14.53
C ALA A 78 9.33 3.91 -14.35
N GLY A 79 9.17 4.44 -13.13
CA GLY A 79 9.39 5.83 -12.80
C GLY A 79 8.15 6.72 -12.72
N LEU A 80 6.92 6.17 -12.91
CA LEU A 80 5.71 6.94 -12.65
C LEU A 80 5.59 7.26 -11.16
N SER A 81 5.08 8.45 -10.86
CA SER A 81 5.00 8.99 -9.51
C SER A 81 3.64 9.64 -9.23
N ALA A 82 3.36 9.91 -7.97
CA ALA A 82 2.20 10.73 -7.61
C ALA A 82 2.28 12.10 -8.29
N HIS A 83 1.13 12.60 -8.68
CA HIS A 83 0.90 13.86 -9.42
C HIS A 83 1.29 13.83 -10.92
N ASP A 84 1.74 12.70 -11.48
CA ASP A 84 1.83 12.56 -12.93
C ASP A 84 0.42 12.52 -13.53
N VAL A 85 0.23 13.17 -14.68
CA VAL A 85 -1.03 13.15 -15.42
C VAL A 85 -0.84 12.33 -16.69
N ILE A 86 -1.40 11.13 -16.69
CA ILE A 86 -1.33 10.20 -17.83
C ILE A 86 -2.22 10.75 -18.95
N ILE A 87 -1.64 10.99 -20.12
CA ILE A 87 -2.35 11.52 -21.30
C ILE A 87 -2.49 10.51 -22.43
N ALA A 88 -1.60 9.50 -22.50
CA ALA A 88 -1.69 8.43 -23.48
C ALA A 88 -1.11 7.13 -22.96
N ILE A 89 -1.62 5.99 -23.46
CA ILE A 89 -1.06 4.64 -23.30
C ILE A 89 -1.02 3.98 -24.67
N ASP A 90 0.15 3.47 -25.08
CA ASP A 90 0.40 2.86 -26.39
C ASP A 90 -0.11 3.71 -27.57
N GLY A 91 0.08 5.03 -27.45
CA GLY A 91 -0.37 6.00 -28.45
C GLY A 91 -1.88 6.30 -28.44
N LEU A 92 -2.66 5.66 -27.56
CA LEU A 92 -4.09 5.94 -27.39
C LEU A 92 -4.31 6.99 -26.31
N LYS A 93 -5.24 7.91 -26.52
CA LYS A 93 -5.61 8.94 -25.52
C LYS A 93 -6.03 8.24 -24.21
N ALA A 94 -5.41 8.62 -23.10
CA ALA A 94 -5.75 8.10 -21.79
C ALA A 94 -7.16 8.57 -21.38
N THR A 95 -7.96 7.62 -20.97
CA THR A 95 -9.22 7.80 -20.25
C THR A 95 -9.18 6.90 -19.03
N MET A 96 -9.91 7.22 -17.96
CA MET A 96 -9.96 6.39 -16.77
C MET A 96 -10.23 4.93 -17.12
N LYS A 97 -11.26 4.67 -17.95
CA LYS A 97 -11.61 3.31 -18.38
C LYS A 97 -10.47 2.59 -19.11
N LEU A 98 -9.72 3.31 -19.96
CA LEU A 98 -8.60 2.71 -20.69
C LEU A 98 -7.45 2.39 -19.74
N VAL A 99 -7.07 3.33 -18.87
CA VAL A 99 -5.98 3.13 -17.90
C VAL A 99 -6.31 2.00 -16.93
N GLU A 100 -7.54 1.92 -16.41
CA GLU A 100 -7.99 0.82 -15.56
C GLU A 100 -7.97 -0.54 -16.28
N LYS A 101 -8.27 -0.57 -17.58
CA LYS A 101 -8.14 -1.79 -18.38
C LYS A 101 -6.69 -2.26 -18.42
N TYR A 102 -5.76 -1.37 -18.75
CA TYR A 102 -4.33 -1.68 -18.78
C TYR A 102 -3.78 -2.01 -17.38
N ALA A 103 -4.30 -1.35 -16.35
CA ALA A 103 -3.90 -1.61 -14.96
C ALA A 103 -4.20 -3.04 -14.49
N LYS A 104 -5.13 -3.74 -15.14
CA LYS A 104 -5.54 -5.11 -14.83
C LYS A 104 -4.92 -6.16 -15.75
N GLN A 105 -4.12 -5.76 -16.72
CA GLN A 105 -3.53 -6.65 -17.72
C GLN A 105 -2.02 -6.73 -17.54
N GLU A 106 -1.48 -7.93 -17.68
CA GLU A 106 -0.04 -8.12 -17.82
C GLU A 106 0.40 -7.72 -19.22
N GLY A 107 1.59 -7.14 -19.33
CA GLY A 107 2.13 -6.72 -20.60
C GLY A 107 3.16 -5.61 -20.48
N SER A 108 3.65 -5.18 -21.63
CA SER A 108 4.55 -4.02 -21.73
C SER A 108 3.80 -2.89 -22.42
N TYR A 109 3.80 -1.72 -21.81
CA TYR A 109 3.05 -0.55 -22.24
C TYR A 109 3.93 0.68 -22.26
N SER A 110 3.77 1.53 -23.27
CA SER A 110 4.35 2.88 -23.28
C SER A 110 3.33 3.87 -22.76
N ILE A 111 3.66 4.55 -21.65
CA ILE A 111 2.79 5.54 -21.02
C ILE A 111 3.41 6.92 -21.20
N LEU A 112 2.63 7.86 -21.76
CA LEU A 112 2.99 9.27 -21.80
C LEU A 112 2.26 9.99 -20.68
N ALA A 113 2.98 10.76 -19.88
CA ALA A 113 2.41 11.55 -18.81
C ALA A 113 3.12 12.90 -18.67
N PHE A 114 2.38 13.90 -18.22
CA PHE A 114 2.97 15.16 -17.76
C PHE A 114 3.34 15.04 -16.28
N ARG A 115 4.60 15.37 -15.97
CA ARG A 115 5.08 15.64 -14.61
C ARG A 115 5.32 17.14 -14.49
N ARG A 116 4.42 17.83 -13.80
CA ARG A 116 4.31 19.29 -13.87
C ARG A 116 4.07 19.69 -15.33
N ASP A 117 4.99 20.44 -15.95
CA ASP A 117 4.89 20.92 -17.34
C ASP A 117 5.78 20.12 -18.31
N GLU A 118 6.44 19.06 -17.84
CA GLU A 118 7.36 18.23 -18.64
C GLU A 118 6.67 16.96 -19.11
N LEU A 119 6.67 16.72 -20.42
CA LEU A 119 6.17 15.50 -21.02
C LEU A 119 7.21 14.39 -20.89
N MET A 120 6.85 13.29 -20.25
CA MET A 120 7.70 12.13 -20.01
C MET A 120 7.10 10.89 -20.64
N SER A 121 8.00 9.96 -21.05
CA SER A 121 7.62 8.62 -21.51
C SER A 121 8.12 7.58 -20.54
N PHE A 122 7.27 6.60 -20.24
CA PHE A 122 7.55 5.51 -19.31
C PHE A 122 7.26 4.16 -19.98
N ASP A 123 8.27 3.29 -20.05
CA ASP A 123 8.10 1.93 -20.51
C ASP A 123 7.80 1.02 -19.32
N VAL A 124 6.54 0.68 -19.16
CA VAL A 124 6.03 -0.09 -18.02
C VAL A 124 5.93 -1.56 -18.40
N LYS A 125 6.56 -2.42 -17.61
CA LYS A 125 6.45 -3.89 -17.73
C LYS A 125 5.55 -4.39 -16.59
N ALA A 126 4.27 -4.51 -16.86
CA ALA A 126 3.30 -5.06 -15.92
C ALA A 126 3.39 -6.59 -15.94
N ALA A 127 4.17 -7.14 -15.03
CA ALA A 127 4.14 -8.56 -14.70
C ALA A 127 3.24 -8.75 -13.47
N GLY A 128 2.60 -9.92 -13.34
CA GLY A 128 1.77 -10.21 -12.18
C GLY A 128 2.57 -9.98 -10.90
N SER A 129 2.34 -8.85 -10.23
CA SER A 129 2.90 -8.62 -8.92
C SER A 129 1.98 -9.30 -7.92
N GLU A 130 2.55 -10.07 -7.00
CA GLU A 130 1.86 -10.53 -5.81
C GLU A 130 1.65 -9.32 -4.89
N LEU A 131 0.68 -8.46 -5.24
CA LEU A 131 0.27 -7.39 -4.36
C LEU A 131 -0.44 -8.02 -3.17
N THR A 132 0.16 -7.89 -2.01
CA THR A 132 -0.43 -8.39 -0.77
C THR A 132 -1.31 -7.30 -0.19
N GLU A 133 -2.61 -7.54 -0.15
CA GLU A 133 -3.57 -6.69 0.57
C GLU A 133 -3.80 -7.29 1.96
N VAL A 134 -3.76 -6.43 2.97
CA VAL A 134 -4.06 -6.83 4.35
C VAL A 134 -5.57 -6.75 4.57
N GLU A 135 -6.19 -7.86 4.91
CA GLU A 135 -7.59 -7.90 5.35
C GLU A 135 -7.65 -8.12 6.86
N LEU A 136 -8.30 -7.19 7.55
CA LEU A 136 -8.64 -7.30 8.96
C LEU A 136 -10.14 -7.50 9.10
N LYS A 137 -10.55 -8.49 9.90
CA LYS A 137 -11.96 -8.74 10.23
C LYS A 137 -12.12 -8.79 11.73
N VAL A 138 -13.26 -8.30 12.20
CA VAL A 138 -13.67 -8.45 13.60
C VAL A 138 -14.32 -9.82 13.77
N GLU A 139 -13.69 -10.69 14.55
CA GLU A 139 -14.18 -12.04 14.88
C GLU A 139 -14.87 -12.06 16.25
N ASP A 140 -14.38 -11.27 17.20
CA ASP A 140 -14.96 -11.11 18.54
C ASP A 140 -15.21 -9.63 18.81
N GLN A 141 -16.49 -9.23 18.68
CA GLN A 141 -16.90 -7.86 18.85
C GLN A 141 -16.64 -7.34 20.30
N ALA A 142 -16.81 -8.19 21.30
CA ALA A 142 -16.62 -7.80 22.69
C ALA A 142 -15.17 -7.48 23.04
N LYS A 143 -14.24 -8.26 22.49
CA LYS A 143 -12.79 -7.99 22.61
C LYS A 143 -12.39 -6.75 21.83
N ALA A 144 -12.84 -6.63 20.59
CA ALA A 144 -12.53 -5.49 19.73
C ALA A 144 -13.03 -4.17 20.33
N GLU A 145 -14.25 -4.14 20.89
CA GLU A 145 -14.78 -2.94 21.54
C GLU A 145 -14.00 -2.51 22.76
N LYS A 146 -13.46 -3.45 23.54
CA LYS A 146 -12.58 -3.09 24.67
C LYS A 146 -11.33 -2.36 24.21
N TRP A 147 -10.78 -2.79 23.09
CA TRP A 147 -9.55 -2.18 22.53
C TRP A 147 -9.83 -0.82 21.89
N PHE A 148 -10.95 -0.67 21.17
CA PHE A 148 -11.30 0.60 20.51
C PHE A 148 -11.86 1.68 21.46
N LYS A 149 -12.30 1.31 22.67
CA LYS A 149 -12.87 2.24 23.65
C LYS A 149 -11.92 2.57 24.80
N ALA A 150 -10.69 2.04 24.79
CA ALA A 150 -9.70 2.25 25.84
C ALA A 150 -9.04 3.65 25.75
#